data_282019f110055a92501f8a229aeb8076
#
_entry.id   282019f110055a92501f8a229aeb8076
#
_cell.length_a   1.000
_cell.length_b   1.000
_cell.length_c   1.000
_cell.angle_alpha   90.00
_cell.angle_beta   90.00
_cell.angle_gamma   90.00
#
_symmetry.space_group_name_H-M   'P 1'
#
loop_
_entity.id
_entity.type
_entity.pdbx_description
1 polymer ?
#
loop_
_entity_poly.entity_id
_entity_poly.type
_entity_poly.pdbx_seq_one_letter_code
_entity_poly.pdbx_strand_id
1 'polypeptide(L)'
;MKRILLIFALSAVTLCGYAQKKDWAQFGRYEKANKEVLATGVRPDAVFMGNSITDGWAGKDPEFFKKNNFVGRGISGQTSSEMLVRFRRDVIDLNPKCVVILSGTNDIARNNGFISPENTLGNIISMCELAKANGIKVILCSITPTSVFRWRKEIEPAQLIRDLNKMLEAYAKEAGHYFLNYYPALTDDKGGLPEKWSNDTCHPNLECYRTVMEPMVCEAVNKVLKTPKKKLHTAMPVE
;
A
#
# COMPACT_ATOMS: atom_id res chain seq x y z
N MET A 1 6.72 57.97 -53.93
CA MET A 1 5.86 57.10 -53.13
C MET A 1 6.74 56.00 -52.55
N LYS A 2 7.11 56.12 -51.26
CA LYS A 2 7.95 55.13 -50.56
C LYS A 2 7.03 54.13 -49.91
N ARG A 3 7.09 52.83 -50.29
CA ARG A 3 6.39 51.77 -49.69
C ARG A 3 7.18 51.33 -48.40
N ILE A 4 6.61 51.57 -47.27
CA ILE A 4 7.13 51.08 -46.00
C ILE A 4 6.67 49.62 -45.87
N LEU A 5 7.60 48.67 -45.96
CA LEU A 5 7.35 47.27 -45.57
C LEU A 5 7.39 47.18 -44.04
N LEU A 6 6.24 46.95 -43.41
CA LEU A 6 6.17 46.57 -42.03
C LEU A 6 6.50 45.05 -41.93
N ILE A 7 7.68 44.76 -41.45
CA ILE A 7 8.06 43.39 -41.08
C ILE A 7 7.49 43.13 -39.68
N PHE A 8 6.38 42.40 -39.58
CA PHE A 8 5.93 41.80 -38.29
C PHE A 8 6.89 40.66 -37.93
N ALA A 9 7.85 40.96 -37.08
CA ALA A 9 8.61 39.92 -36.41
C ALA A 9 7.67 39.24 -35.41
N LEU A 10 7.11 38.09 -35.79
CA LEU A 10 6.38 37.20 -34.91
C LEU A 10 7.42 36.57 -33.98
N SER A 11 7.67 37.18 -32.84
CA SER A 11 8.44 36.55 -31.75
C SER A 11 7.59 35.41 -31.19
N ALA A 12 7.78 34.21 -31.73
CA ALA A 12 7.36 33.00 -31.12
C ALA A 12 8.12 32.82 -29.77
N VAL A 13 7.57 33.39 -28.71
CA VAL A 13 7.98 33.04 -27.34
C VAL A 13 7.57 31.60 -27.19
N THR A 14 8.49 30.69 -27.46
CA THR A 14 8.41 29.31 -27.02
C THR A 14 8.45 29.36 -25.48
N LEU A 15 7.26 29.45 -24.88
CA LEU A 15 7.04 29.04 -23.50
C LEU A 15 7.37 27.56 -23.45
N CYS A 16 8.67 27.23 -23.37
CA CYS A 16 9.12 25.96 -22.83
C CYS A 16 8.71 25.98 -21.34
N GLY A 17 7.42 25.74 -21.11
CA GLY A 17 6.98 25.39 -19.80
C GLY A 17 7.82 24.19 -19.40
N TYR A 18 8.74 24.37 -18.48
CA TYR A 18 9.31 23.26 -17.71
C TYR A 18 8.12 22.59 -17.06
N ALA A 19 7.52 21.63 -17.77
CA ALA A 19 6.58 20.71 -17.16
C ALA A 19 7.38 20.07 -16.03
N GLN A 20 7.15 20.56 -14.82
CA GLN A 20 7.76 20.01 -13.62
C GLN A 20 7.51 18.51 -13.72
N LYS A 21 8.58 17.73 -13.93
CA LYS A 21 8.47 16.29 -14.12
C LYS A 21 7.73 15.75 -12.89
N LYS A 22 6.45 15.45 -13.09
CA LYS A 22 5.60 14.95 -12.00
C LYS A 22 6.18 13.61 -11.55
N ASP A 23 6.59 13.53 -10.30
CA ASP A 23 6.96 12.27 -9.66
C ASP A 23 5.70 11.44 -9.44
N TRP A 24 5.20 10.82 -10.52
CA TRP A 24 3.90 10.16 -10.57
C TRP A 24 3.80 8.95 -9.62
N ALA A 25 4.91 8.26 -9.39
CA ALA A 25 4.99 7.15 -8.44
C ALA A 25 5.39 7.61 -7.02
N GLN A 26 5.59 8.92 -6.83
CA GLN A 26 5.92 9.55 -5.56
C GLN A 26 7.21 8.97 -4.91
N PHE A 27 8.26 8.77 -5.72
CA PHE A 27 9.56 8.30 -5.23
C PHE A 27 10.16 9.20 -4.14
N GLY A 28 9.87 10.51 -4.18
CA GLY A 28 10.31 11.48 -3.18
C GLY A 28 9.61 11.35 -1.82
N ARG A 29 8.43 10.69 -1.77
CA ARG A 29 7.58 10.64 -0.55
C ARG A 29 8.32 10.12 0.69
N TYR A 30 9.12 9.07 0.52
CA TYR A 30 9.85 8.43 1.62
C TYR A 30 11.37 8.59 1.55
N GLU A 31 11.90 9.43 0.64
CA GLU A 31 13.34 9.55 0.45
C GLU A 31 14.09 9.90 1.74
N LYS A 32 13.62 10.90 2.49
CA LYS A 32 14.21 11.30 3.77
C LYS A 32 14.05 10.20 4.81
N ALA A 33 12.85 9.65 4.96
CA ALA A 33 12.57 8.60 5.93
C ALA A 33 13.33 7.29 5.62
N ASN A 34 13.59 6.98 4.35
CA ASN A 34 14.42 5.85 3.95
C ASN A 34 15.89 6.06 4.38
N LYS A 35 16.42 7.26 4.17
CA LYS A 35 17.78 7.62 4.64
C LYS A 35 17.89 7.51 6.17
N GLU A 36 16.87 7.95 6.90
CA GLU A 36 16.83 7.85 8.37
C GLU A 36 16.82 6.39 8.82
N VAL A 37 16.00 5.53 8.22
CA VAL A 37 15.98 4.09 8.52
C VAL A 37 17.35 3.46 8.28
N LEU A 38 17.97 3.72 7.13
CA LEU A 38 19.30 3.19 6.79
C LEU A 38 20.39 3.69 7.74
N ALA A 39 20.31 4.95 8.17
CA ALA A 39 21.29 5.54 9.10
C ALA A 39 21.26 4.91 10.49
N THR A 40 20.16 4.23 10.89
CA THR A 40 20.11 3.49 12.16
C THR A 40 21.03 2.27 12.18
N GLY A 41 21.40 1.72 11.02
CA GLY A 41 22.06 0.44 10.88
C GLY A 41 21.21 -0.77 11.35
N VAL A 42 19.98 -0.55 11.76
CA VAL A 42 19.09 -1.61 12.26
C VAL A 42 18.20 -2.12 11.14
N ARG A 43 18.26 -3.41 10.87
CA ARG A 43 17.40 -4.06 9.88
C ARG A 43 15.95 -4.08 10.36
N PRO A 44 14.96 -3.53 9.62
CA PRO A 44 13.56 -3.59 10.00
C PRO A 44 13.05 -5.03 10.13
N ASP A 45 12.21 -5.31 11.12
CA ASP A 45 11.54 -6.61 11.22
C ASP A 45 10.50 -6.76 10.11
N ALA A 46 9.76 -5.69 9.79
CA ALA A 46 8.85 -5.67 8.66
C ALA A 46 8.77 -4.28 8.00
N VAL A 47 8.62 -4.26 6.67
CA VAL A 47 8.15 -3.09 5.92
C VAL A 47 6.71 -3.34 5.48
N PHE A 48 5.84 -2.37 5.70
CA PHE A 48 4.43 -2.42 5.32
C PHE A 48 4.26 -1.62 4.02
N MET A 49 4.16 -2.33 2.91
CA MET A 49 3.93 -1.76 1.59
C MET A 49 2.44 -1.71 1.29
N GLY A 50 1.91 -0.52 0.98
CA GLY A 50 0.47 -0.38 0.77
C GLY A 50 0.02 0.98 0.25
N ASN A 51 -1.28 1.18 0.34
CA ASN A 51 -2.00 2.38 -0.08
C ASN A 51 -2.42 3.24 1.15
N SER A 52 -3.58 3.92 1.04
CA SER A 52 -4.14 4.77 2.12
C SER A 52 -4.40 4.04 3.43
N ILE A 53 -4.71 2.74 3.39
CA ILE A 53 -4.94 1.94 4.59
C ILE A 53 -3.63 1.81 5.37
N THR A 54 -2.52 1.51 4.70
CA THR A 54 -1.19 1.44 5.31
C THR A 54 -0.66 2.83 5.71
N ASP A 55 -0.86 3.85 4.88
CA ASP A 55 -0.48 5.25 5.16
C ASP A 55 -1.22 5.78 6.41
N GLY A 56 -2.55 5.56 6.45
CA GLY A 56 -3.39 5.93 7.58
C GLY A 56 -3.04 5.17 8.87
N TRP A 57 -2.64 3.91 8.78
CA TRP A 57 -2.21 3.13 9.95
C TRP A 57 -0.93 3.70 10.54
N ALA A 58 0.11 3.86 9.73
CA ALA A 58 1.37 4.43 10.20
C ALA A 58 1.24 5.86 10.74
N GLY A 59 0.28 6.65 10.19
CA GLY A 59 -0.01 8.00 10.66
C GLY A 59 -0.82 8.04 11.96
N LYS A 60 -1.76 7.10 12.17
CA LYS A 60 -2.63 7.08 13.36
C LYS A 60 -1.99 6.36 14.55
N ASP A 61 -1.15 5.36 14.32
CA ASP A 61 -0.44 4.63 15.39
C ASP A 61 1.07 4.48 15.08
N PRO A 62 1.83 5.58 15.04
CA PRO A 62 3.28 5.53 14.79
C PRO A 62 4.03 4.75 15.87
N GLU A 63 3.52 4.72 17.11
CA GLU A 63 4.15 3.97 18.21
C GLU A 63 4.08 2.46 18.02
N PHE A 64 3.01 1.94 17.40
CA PHE A 64 2.94 0.52 17.02
C PHE A 64 4.09 0.15 16.08
N PHE A 65 4.34 0.95 15.05
CA PHE A 65 5.42 0.72 14.12
C PHE A 65 6.79 0.81 14.79
N LYS A 66 7.02 1.85 15.58
CA LYS A 66 8.29 2.08 16.27
C LYS A 66 8.64 0.96 17.26
N LYS A 67 7.69 0.58 18.14
CA LYS A 67 7.91 -0.45 19.18
C LYS A 67 8.20 -1.83 18.61
N ASN A 68 7.69 -2.12 17.41
CA ASN A 68 7.86 -3.40 16.75
C ASN A 68 9.01 -3.44 15.73
N ASN A 69 9.76 -2.33 15.56
CA ASN A 69 10.76 -2.18 14.50
C ASN A 69 10.14 -2.40 13.11
N PHE A 70 8.93 -1.86 12.90
CA PHE A 70 8.21 -1.86 11.66
C PHE A 70 8.36 -0.52 10.94
N VAL A 71 8.24 -0.54 9.61
CA VAL A 71 8.36 0.65 8.76
C VAL A 71 7.15 0.75 7.84
N GLY A 72 6.34 1.80 8.00
CA GLY A 72 5.21 2.09 7.13
C GLY A 72 5.65 2.72 5.81
N ARG A 73 5.21 2.13 4.68
CA ARG A 73 5.45 2.64 3.32
C ARG A 73 4.15 2.64 2.51
N GLY A 74 3.06 3.08 3.15
CA GLY A 74 1.79 3.35 2.49
C GLY A 74 1.78 4.69 1.77
N ILE A 75 1.15 4.78 0.60
CA ILE A 75 0.87 6.04 -0.07
C ILE A 75 -0.59 6.06 -0.51
N SER A 76 -1.35 7.02 0.02
CA SER A 76 -2.78 7.15 -0.25
C SER A 76 -3.07 7.29 -1.75
N GLY A 77 -4.07 6.54 -2.23
CA GLY A 77 -4.54 6.57 -3.62
C GLY A 77 -3.75 5.69 -4.59
N GLN A 78 -2.58 5.16 -4.21
CA GLN A 78 -1.75 4.37 -5.12
C GLN A 78 -2.36 3.01 -5.45
N THR A 79 -2.18 2.62 -6.71
CA THR A 79 -2.47 1.31 -7.28
C THR A 79 -1.27 0.37 -7.18
N SER A 80 -1.47 -0.91 -7.50
CA SER A 80 -0.40 -1.91 -7.53
C SER A 80 0.75 -1.54 -8.47
N SER A 81 0.46 -0.87 -9.60
CA SER A 81 1.46 -0.42 -10.56
C SER A 81 2.43 0.61 -9.98
N GLU A 82 1.91 1.61 -9.26
CA GLU A 82 2.74 2.62 -8.60
C GLU A 82 3.55 2.01 -7.44
N MET A 83 2.94 1.10 -6.70
CA MET A 83 3.62 0.38 -5.62
C MET A 83 4.78 -0.47 -6.16
N LEU A 84 4.58 -1.17 -7.28
CA LEU A 84 5.62 -2.00 -7.90
C LEU A 84 6.85 -1.18 -8.30
N VAL A 85 6.68 -0.02 -8.94
CA VAL A 85 7.85 0.75 -9.41
C VAL A 85 8.66 1.37 -8.27
N ARG A 86 8.05 1.69 -7.11
CA ARG A 86 8.77 2.19 -5.94
C ARG A 86 9.21 1.08 -4.96
N PHE A 87 8.87 -0.18 -5.25
CA PHE A 87 9.13 -1.31 -4.34
C PHE A 87 10.60 -1.48 -4.00
N ARG A 88 11.50 -1.26 -4.97
CA ARG A 88 12.95 -1.33 -4.71
C ARG A 88 13.37 -0.33 -3.64
N ARG A 89 13.06 0.96 -3.82
CA ARG A 89 13.51 2.02 -2.90
C ARG A 89 12.87 1.93 -1.51
N ASP A 90 11.61 1.56 -1.47
CA ASP A 90 10.81 1.63 -0.23
C ASP A 90 10.76 0.31 0.53
N VAL A 91 11.22 -0.80 -0.09
CA VAL A 91 11.26 -2.12 0.54
C VAL A 91 12.64 -2.76 0.42
N ILE A 92 13.11 -3.03 -0.81
CA ILE A 92 14.32 -3.84 -1.02
C ILE A 92 15.55 -3.16 -0.44
N ASP A 93 15.75 -1.88 -0.73
CA ASP A 93 16.90 -1.12 -0.28
C ASP A 93 16.94 -0.93 1.25
N LEU A 94 15.79 -1.05 1.93
CA LEU A 94 15.70 -1.06 3.40
C LEU A 94 16.04 -2.44 4.00
N ASN A 95 16.15 -3.46 3.17
CA ASN A 95 16.54 -4.82 3.55
C ASN A 95 15.77 -5.37 4.78
N PRO A 96 14.42 -5.34 4.83
CA PRO A 96 13.67 -5.85 5.98
C PRO A 96 13.75 -7.37 6.06
N LYS A 97 13.41 -7.94 7.24
CA LYS A 97 13.29 -9.40 7.39
C LYS A 97 12.06 -9.95 6.66
N CYS A 98 10.95 -9.17 6.65
CA CYS A 98 9.78 -9.47 5.84
C CYS A 98 9.11 -8.20 5.31
N VAL A 99 8.25 -8.37 4.31
CA VAL A 99 7.36 -7.34 3.78
C VAL A 99 5.90 -7.76 3.97
N VAL A 100 5.07 -6.83 4.43
CA VAL A 100 3.61 -6.96 4.50
C VAL A 100 3.04 -6.17 3.32
N ILE A 101 2.39 -6.85 2.37
CA ILE A 101 1.85 -6.23 1.16
C ILE A 101 0.32 -6.19 1.24
N LEU A 102 -0.24 -4.98 1.25
CA LEU A 102 -1.68 -4.72 1.18
C LEU A 102 -1.97 -3.84 -0.03
N SER A 103 -2.47 -4.44 -1.10
CA SER A 103 -2.63 -3.82 -2.42
C SER A 103 -3.88 -4.32 -3.13
N GLY A 104 -4.44 -3.50 -4.05
CA GLY A 104 -5.54 -3.87 -4.93
C GLY A 104 -6.81 -3.03 -4.78
N THR A 105 -7.04 -2.39 -3.64
CA THR A 105 -8.25 -1.54 -3.40
C THR A 105 -8.38 -0.45 -4.47
N ASN A 106 -7.30 0.28 -4.75
CA ASN A 106 -7.30 1.40 -5.69
C ASN A 106 -7.25 0.95 -7.15
N ASP A 107 -6.80 -0.27 -7.41
CA ASP A 107 -6.89 -0.94 -8.71
C ASP A 107 -8.35 -1.21 -9.05
N ILE A 108 -9.10 -1.80 -8.11
CA ILE A 108 -10.56 -2.02 -8.23
C ILE A 108 -11.28 -0.68 -8.38
N ALA A 109 -10.88 0.35 -7.62
CA ALA A 109 -11.44 1.70 -7.72
C ALA A 109 -11.02 2.45 -9.00
N ARG A 110 -10.15 1.87 -9.84
CA ARG A 110 -9.66 2.45 -11.11
C ARG A 110 -9.04 3.84 -10.93
N ASN A 111 -8.29 4.06 -9.85
CA ASN A 111 -7.71 5.38 -9.56
C ASN A 111 -6.76 5.87 -10.66
N ASN A 112 -6.04 4.97 -11.32
CA ASN A 112 -5.18 5.25 -12.49
C ASN A 112 -5.73 4.65 -13.78
N GLY A 113 -7.06 4.61 -13.94
CA GLY A 113 -7.71 3.95 -15.06
C GLY A 113 -7.98 2.47 -14.80
N PHE A 114 -8.57 1.80 -15.79
CA PHE A 114 -8.92 0.39 -15.69
C PHE A 114 -7.66 -0.48 -15.78
N ILE A 115 -7.58 -1.43 -14.87
CA ILE A 115 -6.62 -2.55 -14.89
C ILE A 115 -7.39 -3.84 -14.57
N SER A 116 -7.10 -4.92 -15.29
CA SER A 116 -7.78 -6.20 -15.01
C SER A 116 -7.31 -6.81 -13.69
N PRO A 117 -8.14 -7.67 -13.05
CA PRO A 117 -7.73 -8.38 -11.84
C PRO A 117 -6.45 -9.21 -12.04
N GLU A 118 -6.26 -9.82 -13.22
CA GLU A 118 -5.07 -10.61 -13.57
C GLU A 118 -3.82 -9.73 -13.61
N ASN A 119 -3.90 -8.53 -14.18
CA ASN A 119 -2.79 -7.59 -14.22
C ASN A 119 -2.51 -6.99 -12.84
N THR A 120 -3.54 -6.73 -12.03
CA THR A 120 -3.37 -6.34 -10.63
C THR A 120 -2.63 -7.43 -9.85
N LEU A 121 -3.05 -8.69 -9.99
CA LEU A 121 -2.36 -9.84 -9.42
C LEU A 121 -0.93 -9.94 -9.93
N GLY A 122 -0.69 -9.75 -11.23
CA GLY A 122 0.65 -9.79 -11.85
C GLY A 122 1.62 -8.77 -11.23
N ASN A 123 1.16 -7.54 -10.96
CA ASN A 123 1.96 -6.54 -10.25
C ASN A 123 2.30 -7.00 -8.82
N ILE A 124 1.34 -7.60 -8.11
CA ILE A 124 1.54 -8.10 -6.75
C ILE A 124 2.49 -9.30 -6.75
N ILE A 125 2.35 -10.23 -7.70
CA ILE A 125 3.28 -11.34 -7.93
C ILE A 125 4.71 -10.81 -8.11
N SER A 126 4.89 -9.82 -8.98
CA SER A 126 6.20 -9.20 -9.23
C SER A 126 6.82 -8.62 -7.96
N MET A 127 6.03 -7.95 -7.09
CA MET A 127 6.52 -7.48 -5.80
C MET A 127 6.94 -8.64 -4.88
N CYS A 128 6.18 -9.73 -4.85
CA CYS A 128 6.50 -10.92 -4.05
C CYS A 128 7.78 -11.62 -4.55
N GLU A 129 7.93 -11.75 -5.87
CA GLU A 129 9.13 -12.34 -6.49
C GLU A 129 10.37 -11.48 -6.24
N LEU A 130 10.27 -10.16 -6.38
CA LEU A 130 11.34 -9.22 -6.04
C LEU A 130 11.74 -9.35 -4.57
N ALA A 131 10.79 -9.45 -3.64
CA ALA A 131 11.07 -9.66 -2.23
C ALA A 131 11.82 -10.98 -2.01
N LYS A 132 11.30 -12.09 -2.57
CA LYS A 132 11.90 -13.43 -2.46
C LYS A 132 13.31 -13.48 -3.03
N ALA A 133 13.55 -12.86 -4.20
CA ALA A 133 14.87 -12.79 -4.83
C ALA A 133 15.89 -12.02 -3.99
N ASN A 134 15.45 -11.15 -3.08
CA ASN A 134 16.30 -10.40 -2.17
C ASN A 134 16.30 -10.99 -0.73
N GLY A 135 15.82 -12.22 -0.53
CA GLY A 135 15.82 -12.89 0.77
C GLY A 135 14.84 -12.28 1.80
N ILE A 136 13.86 -11.52 1.33
CA ILE A 136 12.81 -10.90 2.14
C ILE A 136 11.60 -11.83 2.15
N LYS A 137 11.12 -12.22 3.34
CA LYS A 137 9.92 -13.05 3.47
C LYS A 137 8.68 -12.23 3.18
N VAL A 138 7.64 -12.86 2.62
CA VAL A 138 6.41 -12.19 2.21
C VAL A 138 5.24 -12.58 3.10
N ILE A 139 4.51 -11.57 3.56
CA ILE A 139 3.16 -11.66 4.12
C ILE A 139 2.25 -10.93 3.13
N LEU A 140 1.45 -11.69 2.39
CA LEU A 140 0.48 -11.15 1.45
C LEU A 140 -0.87 -11.01 2.14
N CYS A 141 -1.40 -9.78 2.21
CA CYS A 141 -2.69 -9.52 2.85
C CYS A 141 -3.84 -9.66 1.86
N SER A 142 -4.99 -10.10 2.36
CA SER A 142 -6.25 -9.86 1.65
C SER A 142 -6.51 -8.35 1.56
N ILE A 143 -7.18 -7.92 0.50
CA ILE A 143 -7.77 -6.59 0.42
C ILE A 143 -8.85 -6.51 1.49
N THR A 144 -8.88 -5.41 2.24
CA THR A 144 -9.90 -5.16 3.27
C THR A 144 -11.29 -4.96 2.65
N PRO A 145 -12.37 -5.31 3.35
CA PRO A 145 -13.71 -5.14 2.84
C PRO A 145 -14.02 -3.66 2.56
N THR A 146 -14.77 -3.42 1.49
CA THR A 146 -15.28 -2.10 1.10
C THR A 146 -16.58 -2.30 0.34
N SER A 147 -17.69 -1.71 0.83
CA SER A 147 -19.00 -1.84 0.17
C SER A 147 -19.28 -0.73 -0.82
N VAL A 148 -18.64 0.43 -0.66
CA VAL A 148 -18.82 1.60 -1.52
C VAL A 148 -17.52 2.41 -1.59
N PHE A 149 -17.11 2.79 -2.79
CA PHE A 149 -16.10 3.84 -2.98
C PHE A 149 -16.79 5.20 -3.08
N ARG A 150 -16.67 6.05 -2.06
CA ARG A 150 -17.33 7.37 -2.07
C ARG A 150 -16.88 8.26 -3.22
N TRP A 151 -15.69 8.02 -3.75
CA TRP A 151 -15.09 8.74 -4.89
C TRP A 151 -15.29 8.07 -6.25
N ARG A 152 -15.91 6.85 -6.27
CA ARG A 152 -16.18 6.03 -7.46
C ARG A 152 -17.47 5.24 -7.28
N LYS A 153 -18.58 5.95 -7.11
CA LYS A 153 -19.88 5.36 -6.77
C LYS A 153 -20.44 4.42 -7.83
N GLU A 154 -19.95 4.53 -9.06
CA GLU A 154 -20.31 3.65 -10.19
C GLU A 154 -19.67 2.26 -10.12
N ILE A 155 -18.80 2.01 -9.15
CA ILE A 155 -18.14 0.71 -8.94
C ILE A 155 -18.72 0.05 -7.70
N GLU A 156 -19.21 -1.17 -7.84
CA GLU A 156 -19.63 -2.04 -6.74
C GLU A 156 -18.46 -2.92 -6.29
N PRO A 157 -17.72 -2.55 -5.23
CA PRO A 157 -16.43 -3.17 -4.93
C PRO A 157 -16.53 -4.53 -4.24
N ALA A 158 -17.59 -4.79 -3.47
CA ALA A 158 -17.63 -5.91 -2.54
C ALA A 158 -17.38 -7.28 -3.23
N GLN A 159 -17.99 -7.54 -4.40
CA GLN A 159 -17.76 -8.79 -5.13
C GLN A 159 -16.38 -8.81 -5.78
N LEU A 160 -15.94 -7.70 -6.37
CA LEU A 160 -14.63 -7.59 -7.01
C LEU A 160 -13.49 -7.83 -6.01
N ILE A 161 -13.65 -7.33 -4.78
CA ILE A 161 -12.69 -7.57 -3.68
C ILE A 161 -12.65 -9.05 -3.33
N ARG A 162 -13.80 -9.70 -3.17
CA ARG A 162 -13.85 -11.14 -2.86
C ARG A 162 -13.16 -11.99 -3.93
N ASP A 163 -13.38 -11.65 -5.20
CA ASP A 163 -12.82 -12.41 -6.31
C ASP A 163 -11.30 -12.21 -6.41
N LEU A 164 -10.81 -10.98 -6.29
CA LEU A 164 -9.37 -10.74 -6.26
C LEU A 164 -8.71 -11.35 -5.01
N ASN A 165 -9.38 -11.36 -3.86
CA ASN A 165 -8.88 -12.04 -2.65
C ASN A 165 -8.71 -13.54 -2.84
N LYS A 166 -9.61 -14.22 -3.55
CA LYS A 166 -9.45 -15.64 -3.92
C LYS A 166 -8.21 -15.86 -4.77
N MET A 167 -7.95 -14.97 -5.73
CA MET A 167 -6.77 -15.06 -6.59
C MET A 167 -5.48 -14.84 -5.78
N LEU A 168 -5.46 -13.85 -4.86
CA LEU A 168 -4.33 -13.57 -3.96
C LEU A 168 -4.04 -14.76 -3.03
N GLU A 169 -5.07 -15.36 -2.45
CA GLU A 169 -4.94 -16.52 -1.57
C GLU A 169 -4.38 -17.74 -2.32
N ALA A 170 -4.90 -18.02 -3.52
CA ALA A 170 -4.43 -19.11 -4.36
C ALA A 170 -2.95 -18.94 -4.71
N TYR A 171 -2.55 -17.75 -5.15
CA TYR A 171 -1.15 -17.43 -5.42
C TYR A 171 -0.26 -17.56 -4.18
N ALA A 172 -0.68 -16.99 -3.05
CA ALA A 172 0.11 -17.07 -1.82
C ALA A 172 0.37 -18.52 -1.39
N LYS A 173 -0.64 -19.39 -1.52
CA LYS A 173 -0.54 -20.82 -1.23
C LYS A 173 0.45 -21.51 -2.20
N GLU A 174 0.33 -21.28 -3.50
CA GLU A 174 1.21 -21.83 -4.52
C GLU A 174 2.66 -21.41 -4.34
N ALA A 175 2.91 -20.11 -4.10
CA ALA A 175 4.24 -19.52 -3.92
C ALA A 175 4.87 -19.80 -2.55
N GLY A 176 4.12 -20.40 -1.60
CA GLY A 176 4.56 -20.65 -0.23
C GLY A 176 4.69 -19.39 0.63
N HIS A 177 3.90 -18.36 0.35
CA HIS A 177 3.83 -17.14 1.13
C HIS A 177 2.80 -17.24 2.25
N TYR A 178 2.96 -16.46 3.31
CA TYR A 178 1.93 -16.34 4.33
C TYR A 178 0.80 -15.45 3.83
N PHE A 179 -0.44 -15.99 3.75
CA PHE A 179 -1.62 -15.19 3.43
C PHE A 179 -2.27 -14.71 4.72
N LEU A 180 -2.31 -13.39 4.92
CA LEU A 180 -2.94 -12.74 6.04
C LEU A 180 -4.34 -12.29 5.66
N ASN A 181 -5.34 -13.09 6.00
CA ASN A 181 -6.73 -12.84 5.61
C ASN A 181 -7.44 -11.95 6.64
N TYR A 182 -7.40 -10.64 6.42
CA TYR A 182 -8.17 -9.67 7.21
C TYR A 182 -9.68 -9.68 6.90
N TYR A 183 -10.06 -10.11 5.70
CA TYR A 183 -11.42 -9.92 5.19
C TYR A 183 -12.51 -10.46 6.11
N PRO A 184 -12.46 -11.73 6.59
CA PRO A 184 -13.51 -12.29 7.44
C PRO A 184 -13.65 -11.59 8.80
N ALA A 185 -12.54 -11.07 9.34
CA ALA A 185 -12.55 -10.41 10.65
C ALA A 185 -13.07 -8.96 10.57
N LEU A 186 -13.07 -8.37 9.36
CA LEU A 186 -13.36 -6.95 9.15
C LEU A 186 -14.68 -6.69 8.42
N THR A 187 -15.28 -7.71 7.76
CA THR A 187 -16.44 -7.50 6.89
C THR A 187 -17.75 -7.46 7.68
N ASP A 188 -18.65 -6.55 7.26
CA ASP A 188 -20.06 -6.59 7.60
C ASP A 188 -20.88 -7.44 6.58
N ASP A 189 -22.17 -7.50 6.76
CA ASP A 189 -23.12 -8.21 5.89
C ASP A 189 -23.25 -7.61 4.48
N LYS A 190 -22.81 -6.34 4.29
CA LYS A 190 -22.78 -5.62 3.00
C LYS A 190 -21.44 -5.73 2.28
N GLY A 191 -20.43 -6.37 2.89
CA GLY A 191 -19.10 -6.50 2.33
C GLY A 191 -18.22 -5.25 2.52
N GLY A 192 -18.54 -4.39 3.49
CA GLY A 192 -17.77 -3.22 3.89
C GLY A 192 -17.20 -3.33 5.30
N LEU A 193 -16.45 -2.33 5.71
CA LEU A 193 -16.09 -2.15 7.11
C LEU A 193 -17.32 -1.67 7.89
N PRO A 194 -17.64 -2.28 9.06
CA PRO A 194 -18.69 -1.81 9.94
C PRO A 194 -18.50 -0.35 10.38
N GLU A 195 -19.60 0.37 10.66
CA GLU A 195 -19.57 1.78 11.08
C GLU A 195 -18.67 2.02 12.32
N LYS A 196 -18.64 1.09 13.26
CA LYS A 196 -17.73 1.16 14.43
C LYS A 196 -16.25 1.25 14.05
N TRP A 197 -15.87 0.74 12.87
CA TRP A 197 -14.48 0.67 12.41
C TRP A 197 -14.16 1.62 11.25
N SER A 198 -15.17 2.22 10.62
CA SER A 198 -14.96 3.09 9.46
C SER A 198 -16.10 4.09 9.30
N ASN A 199 -15.77 5.32 8.94
CA ASN A 199 -16.74 6.34 8.59
C ASN A 199 -17.12 6.33 7.10
N ASP A 200 -16.44 5.54 6.28
CA ASP A 200 -16.61 5.53 4.82
C ASP A 200 -16.64 4.12 4.20
N THR A 201 -16.75 3.10 5.04
CA THR A 201 -16.77 1.67 4.70
C THR A 201 -15.49 1.10 4.10
N CYS A 202 -14.43 1.92 3.97
CA CYS A 202 -13.17 1.56 3.31
C CYS A 202 -11.94 1.74 4.20
N HIS A 203 -11.86 2.86 4.93
CA HIS A 203 -10.68 3.22 5.68
C HIS A 203 -10.84 2.91 7.18
N PRO A 204 -10.00 2.03 7.76
CA PRO A 204 -10.06 1.72 9.17
C PRO A 204 -9.78 2.94 10.06
N ASN A 205 -10.50 3.03 11.17
CA ASN A 205 -10.17 3.95 12.26
C ASN A 205 -9.09 3.37 13.17
N LEU A 206 -8.66 4.13 14.18
CA LEU A 206 -7.60 3.71 15.09
C LEU A 206 -7.98 2.47 15.90
N GLU A 207 -9.24 2.38 16.32
CA GLU A 207 -9.75 1.22 17.05
C GLU A 207 -9.66 -0.06 16.22
N CYS A 208 -10.07 0.00 14.95
CA CYS A 208 -9.96 -1.13 14.04
C CYS A 208 -8.51 -1.60 13.84
N TYR A 209 -7.57 -0.67 13.68
CA TYR A 209 -6.16 -1.04 13.61
C TYR A 209 -5.74 -1.77 14.87
N ARG A 210 -5.95 -1.20 16.05
CA ARG A 210 -5.49 -1.72 17.34
C ARG A 210 -6.13 -3.03 17.75
N THR A 211 -7.44 -3.15 17.54
CA THR A 211 -8.20 -4.30 18.06
C THR A 211 -8.22 -5.49 17.10
N VAL A 212 -8.04 -5.27 15.80
CA VAL A 212 -8.14 -6.34 14.79
C VAL A 212 -6.85 -6.50 14.00
N MET A 213 -6.38 -5.44 13.32
CA MET A 213 -5.30 -5.60 12.34
C MET A 213 -3.93 -5.82 13.00
N GLU A 214 -3.62 -5.12 14.10
CA GLU A 214 -2.35 -5.25 14.81
C GLU A 214 -2.14 -6.64 15.41
N PRO A 215 -3.09 -7.22 16.16
CA PRO A 215 -2.93 -8.59 16.66
C PRO A 215 -2.68 -9.61 15.54
N MET A 216 -3.44 -9.49 14.44
CA MET A 216 -3.34 -10.40 13.29
C MET A 216 -1.99 -10.30 12.58
N VAL A 217 -1.51 -9.08 12.32
CA VAL A 217 -0.21 -8.91 11.63
C VAL A 217 0.96 -9.27 12.54
N CYS A 218 0.87 -9.01 13.84
CA CYS A 218 1.88 -9.44 14.81
C CYS A 218 2.02 -10.96 14.84
N GLU A 219 0.90 -11.69 14.84
CA GLU A 219 0.92 -13.15 14.74
C GLU A 219 1.56 -13.61 13.43
N ALA A 220 1.18 -13.00 12.29
CA ALA A 220 1.73 -13.33 10.99
C ALA A 220 3.25 -13.09 10.92
N VAL A 221 3.74 -11.94 11.40
CA VAL A 221 5.17 -11.64 11.45
C VAL A 221 5.91 -12.63 12.32
N ASN A 222 5.39 -12.97 13.52
CA ASN A 222 6.00 -13.97 14.38
C ASN A 222 6.11 -15.34 13.72
N LYS A 223 5.05 -15.80 13.06
CA LYS A 223 5.04 -17.08 12.31
C LYS A 223 6.07 -17.08 11.18
N VAL A 224 6.09 -16.02 10.38
CA VAL A 224 6.97 -15.89 9.20
C VAL A 224 8.43 -15.80 9.61
N LEU A 225 8.73 -15.07 10.67
CA LEU A 225 10.10 -14.90 11.15
C LEU A 225 10.56 -16.09 12.03
N LYS A 226 9.63 -17.02 12.38
CA LYS A 226 9.89 -18.12 13.33
C LYS A 226 10.48 -17.62 14.66
N THR A 227 10.07 -16.42 15.08
CA THR A 227 10.49 -15.83 16.32
C THR A 227 9.73 -16.57 17.44
N PRO A 228 10.40 -17.14 18.47
CA PRO A 228 9.70 -17.58 19.67
C PRO A 228 8.90 -16.37 20.14
N LYS A 229 7.60 -16.55 20.50
CA LYS A 229 6.63 -15.47 20.81
C LYS A 229 7.29 -14.26 21.48
N LYS A 230 8.03 -13.45 20.74
CA LYS A 230 8.46 -12.13 21.15
C LYS A 230 7.15 -11.38 21.31
N LYS A 231 6.87 -10.88 22.51
CA LYS A 231 5.68 -10.06 22.72
C LYS A 231 5.78 -8.87 21.79
N LEU A 232 5.24 -9.00 20.57
CA LEU A 232 5.01 -7.86 19.72
C LEU A 232 3.98 -6.99 20.44
N HIS A 233 4.29 -5.71 20.55
CA HIS A 233 3.46 -4.80 21.33
C HIS A 233 2.22 -4.44 20.49
N THR A 234 1.06 -4.96 20.89
CA THR A 234 -0.23 -4.41 20.47
C THR A 234 -0.56 -3.23 21.37
N ALA A 235 -1.14 -2.20 20.80
CA ALA A 235 -1.61 -1.09 21.62
C ALA A 235 -2.80 -1.53 22.47
N MET A 236 -2.93 -0.93 23.66
CA MET A 236 -4.11 -1.15 24.50
C MET A 236 -5.37 -0.66 23.74
N PRO A 237 -6.55 -1.29 23.95
CA PRO A 237 -7.80 -0.75 23.45
C PRO A 237 -7.93 0.73 23.84
N VAL A 238 -8.55 1.53 22.99
CA VAL A 238 -8.91 2.90 23.30
C VAL A 238 -10.10 2.81 24.26
N GLU A 239 -9.94 3.28 25.52
CA GLU A 239 -11.06 3.46 26.45
C GLU A 239 -12.00 4.55 25.98
#